data_7e9e850a861f6fcaf5705aa6bd59acf7
#
_entry.id   7e9e850a861f6fcaf5705aa6bd59acf7
#
_cell.length_a   1.000
_cell.length_b   1.000
_cell.length_c   1.000
_cell.angle_alpha   90.00
_cell.angle_beta   90.00
_cell.angle_gamma   90.00
#
_symmetry.space_group_name_H-M   'P 1'
#
loop_
_entity.id
_entity.type
_entity.pdbx_description
1 polymer ?
#
loop_
_entity_poly.entity_id
_entity_poly.type
_entity_poly.pdbx_seq_one_letter_code
_entity_poly.pdbx_strand_id
1 'polypeptide(L)'
;MQDAKRGSHTIWDCKYHLVWITKYRHPVLGGDVGLRARELLREIARAHEMMIYAGAINRDHVHMLISIPPHLSVSRAVQFLKGKSSHKLLSEYQSLRKRYWGQHLWGRGYWVTTSGNVTDEMWKKYIEDQKPEVPDDHFTVV
;
A
#
# COMPACT_ATOMS: atom_id res chain seq x y z
N MET A 1 -11.57 18.46 6.23
CA MET A 1 -11.74 18.29 4.86
C MET A 1 -12.79 17.25 4.55
N GLN A 2 -13.63 17.58 3.64
CA GLN A 2 -14.74 16.73 3.37
C GLN A 2 -14.67 16.20 2.02
N ASP A 3 -14.45 14.97 1.87
CA ASP A 3 -14.35 14.34 0.58
C ASP A 3 -15.36 13.25 0.40
N ALA A 4 -16.57 13.53 0.88
CA ALA A 4 -17.66 12.57 0.68
C ALA A 4 -17.84 12.33 -0.81
N LYS A 5 -18.01 11.08 -1.18
CA LYS A 5 -18.21 10.68 -2.56
C LYS A 5 -19.67 10.40 -2.81
N ARG A 6 -20.05 10.36 -4.07
CA ARG A 6 -21.44 10.12 -4.44
C ARG A 6 -21.56 9.07 -5.51
N GLY A 7 -22.39 8.08 -5.27
CA GLY A 7 -22.87 7.20 -6.32
C GLY A 7 -24.18 7.75 -6.86
N SER A 8 -24.88 6.98 -7.65
CA SER A 8 -26.14 7.42 -8.21
C SER A 8 -27.21 7.64 -7.14
N HIS A 9 -27.20 6.84 -6.08
CA HIS A 9 -28.14 6.93 -4.98
C HIS A 9 -27.50 6.91 -3.62
N THR A 10 -26.17 7.04 -3.54
CA THR A 10 -25.44 6.86 -2.31
C THR A 10 -24.39 7.95 -2.13
N ILE A 11 -24.29 8.45 -0.92
CA ILE A 11 -23.21 9.35 -0.53
C ILE A 11 -22.33 8.54 0.43
N TRP A 12 -21.02 8.58 0.21
CA TRP A 12 -20.12 7.79 1.06
C TRP A 12 -18.80 8.49 1.28
N ASP A 13 -18.18 8.16 2.40
CA ASP A 13 -16.88 8.71 2.78
C ASP A 13 -16.19 7.66 3.65
N CYS A 14 -15.59 6.68 2.99
CA CYS A 14 -14.96 5.55 3.68
C CYS A 14 -13.47 5.61 3.47
N LYS A 15 -12.77 6.23 4.41
CA LYS A 15 -11.32 6.36 4.36
C LYS A 15 -10.66 5.45 5.36
N TYR A 16 -9.56 4.86 4.94
CA TYR A 16 -8.80 3.91 5.74
C TYR A 16 -7.32 4.20 5.65
N HIS A 17 -6.63 3.95 6.75
CA HIS A 17 -5.18 3.85 6.72
C HIS A 17 -4.82 2.40 6.45
N LEU A 18 -3.96 2.18 5.46
CA LEU A 18 -3.47 0.86 5.10
C LEU A 18 -1.96 0.83 5.20
N VAL A 19 -1.43 -0.25 5.74
CA VAL A 19 0.02 -0.46 5.80
C VAL A 19 0.31 -1.91 5.44
N TRP A 20 1.30 -2.13 4.59
CA TRP A 20 1.81 -3.49 4.36
C TRP A 20 3.29 -3.44 4.06
N ILE A 21 3.95 -4.57 4.19
CA ILE A 21 5.40 -4.67 4.06
C ILE A 21 5.78 -5.47 2.82
N THR A 22 7.02 -5.30 2.38
CA THR A 22 7.61 -6.21 1.40
C THR A 22 7.81 -7.57 2.05
N LYS A 23 7.81 -8.62 1.24
CA LYS A 23 8.05 -9.97 1.74
C LYS A 23 9.44 -10.03 2.37
N TYR A 24 9.50 -10.56 3.59
CA TYR A 24 10.70 -10.63 4.42
C TYR A 24 11.27 -9.25 4.77
N ARG A 25 10.50 -8.20 4.54
CA ARG A 25 10.93 -6.80 4.75
C ARG A 25 12.22 -6.45 4.04
N HIS A 26 12.44 -7.05 2.87
CA HIS A 26 13.59 -6.65 2.06
C HIS A 26 13.44 -5.20 1.60
N PRO A 27 14.51 -4.39 1.71
CA PRO A 27 14.43 -2.97 1.36
C PRO A 27 14.57 -2.75 -0.15
N VAL A 28 13.56 -3.17 -0.91
CA VAL A 28 13.62 -3.18 -2.37
C VAL A 28 12.89 -2.01 -3.04
N LEU A 29 12.20 -1.18 -2.27
CA LEU A 29 11.36 -0.13 -2.85
C LEU A 29 12.05 1.23 -2.96
N GLY A 30 13.36 1.26 -3.02
CA GLY A 30 14.08 2.50 -3.20
C GLY A 30 14.18 2.89 -4.68
N GLY A 31 14.47 4.15 -4.93
CA GLY A 31 14.76 4.62 -6.28
C GLY A 31 13.62 4.39 -7.27
N ASP A 32 13.97 3.89 -8.45
CA ASP A 32 13.02 3.70 -9.53
C ASP A 32 11.89 2.73 -9.18
N VAL A 33 12.20 1.70 -8.43
CA VAL A 33 11.18 0.72 -8.02
C VAL A 33 10.10 1.39 -7.18
N GLY A 34 10.51 2.22 -6.23
CA GLY A 34 9.55 2.94 -5.39
C GLY A 34 8.69 3.90 -6.17
N LEU A 35 9.30 4.64 -7.11
CA LEU A 35 8.55 5.56 -7.95
C LEU A 35 7.54 4.80 -8.83
N ARG A 36 7.96 3.67 -9.38
CA ARG A 36 7.06 2.87 -10.19
C ARG A 36 5.94 2.25 -9.35
N ALA A 37 6.26 1.81 -8.13
CA ALA A 37 5.25 1.29 -7.23
C ALA A 37 4.18 2.35 -6.93
N ARG A 38 4.60 3.58 -6.71
CA ARG A 38 3.68 4.69 -6.48
C ARG A 38 2.74 4.89 -7.65
N GLU A 39 3.29 4.89 -8.87
CA GLU A 39 2.47 5.04 -10.07
C GLU A 39 1.46 3.91 -10.19
N LEU A 40 1.91 2.68 -10.00
CA LEU A 40 1.05 1.52 -10.13
C LEU A 40 -0.08 1.54 -9.12
N LEU A 41 0.23 1.87 -7.87
CA LEU A 41 -0.80 1.93 -6.85
C LEU A 41 -1.85 2.98 -7.17
N ARG A 42 -1.42 4.12 -7.70
CA ARG A 42 -2.35 5.16 -8.13
C ARG A 42 -3.24 4.69 -9.28
N GLU A 43 -2.65 4.01 -10.26
CA GLU A 43 -3.41 3.50 -11.40
C GLU A 43 -4.42 2.45 -10.96
N ILE A 44 -3.98 1.52 -10.11
CA ILE A 44 -4.86 0.46 -9.61
C ILE A 44 -6.01 1.05 -8.81
N ALA A 45 -5.71 2.01 -7.94
CA ALA A 45 -6.74 2.66 -7.14
C ALA A 45 -7.77 3.33 -8.05
N ARG A 46 -7.30 4.08 -9.04
CA ARG A 46 -8.20 4.77 -9.96
C ARG A 46 -9.08 3.79 -10.74
N ALA A 47 -8.51 2.67 -11.17
CA ALA A 47 -9.25 1.68 -11.94
C ALA A 47 -10.38 1.05 -11.13
N HIS A 48 -10.29 1.06 -9.81
CA HIS A 48 -11.29 0.48 -8.93
C HIS A 48 -12.05 1.53 -8.12
N GLU A 49 -12.05 2.76 -8.59
CA GLU A 49 -12.79 3.86 -7.98
C GLU A 49 -12.33 4.18 -6.56
N MET A 50 -11.11 3.83 -6.24
CA MET A 50 -10.49 4.22 -4.98
C MET A 50 -9.71 5.51 -5.19
N MET A 51 -9.55 6.29 -4.12
CA MET A 51 -8.77 7.52 -4.18
C MET A 51 -7.75 7.54 -3.06
N ILE A 52 -6.49 7.75 -3.43
CA ILE A 52 -5.41 7.86 -2.47
C ILE A 52 -5.25 9.33 -2.11
N TYR A 53 -5.43 9.65 -0.82
CA TYR A 53 -5.32 11.02 -0.33
C TYR A 53 -3.91 11.36 0.12
N ALA A 54 -3.20 10.38 0.62
CA ALA A 54 -1.83 10.55 1.06
C ALA A 54 -1.17 9.19 1.04
N GLY A 55 0.12 9.17 0.92
CA GLY A 55 0.84 7.90 0.94
C GLY A 55 2.33 8.11 1.06
N ALA A 56 3.00 7.09 1.48
CA ALA A 56 4.45 7.06 1.56
C ALA A 56 4.92 5.66 1.19
N ILE A 57 5.94 5.59 0.38
CA ILE A 57 6.58 4.34 0.04
C ILE A 57 7.99 4.41 0.59
N ASN A 58 8.21 3.64 1.63
CA ASN A 58 9.53 3.50 2.21
C ASN A 58 10.20 2.29 1.57
N ARG A 59 11.42 2.02 1.96
CA ARG A 59 12.19 0.95 1.28
C ARG A 59 11.55 -0.43 1.46
N ASP A 60 10.88 -0.68 2.55
CA ASP A 60 10.35 -2.01 2.87
C ASP A 60 8.86 -2.01 3.24
N HIS A 61 8.16 -0.90 3.07
CA HIS A 61 6.74 -0.86 3.39
C HIS A 61 6.02 0.26 2.68
N VAL A 62 4.71 0.14 2.63
CA VAL A 62 3.80 1.13 2.05
C VAL A 62 2.80 1.54 3.12
N HIS A 63 2.53 2.84 3.20
CA HIS A 63 1.51 3.39 4.08
C HIS A 63 0.66 4.36 3.27
N MET A 64 -0.64 4.25 3.33
CA MET A 64 -1.50 5.18 2.60
C MET A 64 -2.81 5.45 3.32
N LEU A 65 -3.36 6.62 3.03
CA LEU A 65 -4.73 6.97 3.40
C LEU A 65 -5.55 6.91 2.11
N ILE A 66 -6.54 6.03 2.07
CA ILE A 66 -7.27 5.73 0.85
C ILE A 66 -8.76 5.64 1.12
N SER A 67 -9.57 6.15 0.19
CA SER A 67 -11.01 5.93 0.26
C SER A 67 -11.38 4.73 -0.60
N ILE A 68 -12.26 3.90 -0.08
CA ILE A 68 -12.70 2.68 -0.73
C ILE A 68 -14.21 2.75 -0.91
N PRO A 69 -14.72 2.54 -2.12
CA PRO A 69 -16.16 2.65 -2.34
C PRO A 69 -16.93 1.55 -1.59
N PRO A 70 -18.18 1.82 -1.21
CA PRO A 70 -18.93 0.88 -0.37
C PRO A 70 -19.21 -0.48 -1.00
N HIS A 71 -19.15 -0.59 -2.32
CA HIS A 71 -19.34 -1.88 -2.98
C HIS A 71 -18.10 -2.76 -2.95
N LEU A 72 -17.00 -2.26 -2.40
CA LEU A 72 -15.72 -2.97 -2.41
C LEU A 72 -15.27 -3.18 -0.97
N SER A 73 -15.02 -4.42 -0.59
CA SER A 73 -14.50 -4.69 0.77
C SER A 73 -13.05 -4.24 0.87
N VAL A 74 -12.62 -3.94 2.08
CA VAL A 74 -11.22 -3.58 2.34
C VAL A 74 -10.30 -4.70 1.88
N SER A 75 -10.63 -5.95 2.20
CA SER A 75 -9.76 -7.07 1.83
C SER A 75 -9.65 -7.20 0.31
N ARG A 76 -10.74 -6.96 -0.43
CA ARG A 76 -10.69 -7.03 -1.88
C ARG A 76 -9.88 -5.87 -2.45
N ALA A 77 -10.03 -4.68 -1.89
CA ALA A 77 -9.24 -3.52 -2.29
C ALA A 77 -7.75 -3.79 -2.12
N VAL A 78 -7.36 -4.32 -0.97
CA VAL A 78 -5.97 -4.66 -0.69
C VAL A 78 -5.47 -5.73 -1.66
N GLN A 79 -6.31 -6.71 -1.97
CA GLN A 79 -5.97 -7.75 -2.92
C GLN A 79 -5.65 -7.16 -4.30
N PHE A 80 -6.45 -6.22 -4.77
CA PHE A 80 -6.16 -5.54 -6.02
C PHE A 80 -4.86 -4.76 -5.95
N LEU A 81 -4.68 -3.97 -4.91
CA LEU A 81 -3.50 -3.13 -4.77
C LEU A 81 -2.22 -3.96 -4.71
N LYS A 82 -2.22 -4.98 -3.89
CA LYS A 82 -1.02 -5.81 -3.70
C LYS A 82 -0.80 -6.76 -4.88
N GLY A 83 -1.85 -7.43 -5.32
CA GLY A 83 -1.70 -8.44 -6.37
C GLY A 83 -1.25 -7.85 -7.69
N LYS A 84 -1.92 -6.78 -8.13
CA LYS A 84 -1.59 -6.18 -9.43
C LYS A 84 -0.25 -5.47 -9.39
N SER A 85 0.08 -4.78 -8.30
CA SER A 85 1.37 -4.10 -8.20
C SER A 85 2.51 -5.10 -8.14
N SER A 86 2.35 -6.20 -7.39
CA SER A 86 3.37 -7.24 -7.34
C SER A 86 3.63 -7.82 -8.72
N HIS A 87 2.57 -8.18 -9.43
CA HIS A 87 2.69 -8.76 -10.76
C HIS A 87 3.46 -7.83 -11.71
N LYS A 88 3.09 -6.57 -11.72
CA LYS A 88 3.72 -5.60 -12.61
C LYS A 88 5.17 -5.34 -12.24
N LEU A 89 5.44 -5.12 -10.97
CA LEU A 89 6.80 -4.82 -10.53
C LEU A 89 7.73 -6.01 -10.79
N LEU A 90 7.26 -7.22 -10.52
CA LEU A 90 8.07 -8.39 -10.81
C LEU A 90 8.30 -8.57 -12.31
N SER A 91 7.34 -8.20 -13.14
CA SER A 91 7.51 -8.31 -14.59
C SER A 91 8.48 -7.27 -15.14
N GLU A 92 8.53 -6.09 -14.52
CA GLU A 92 9.35 -4.99 -15.02
C GLU A 92 10.77 -4.97 -14.49
N TYR A 93 11.01 -5.52 -13.30
CA TYR A 93 12.32 -5.45 -12.65
C TYR A 93 12.90 -6.83 -12.41
N GLN A 94 13.89 -7.18 -13.21
CA GLN A 94 14.54 -8.49 -13.11
C GLN A 94 15.14 -8.73 -11.72
N SER A 95 15.68 -7.70 -11.11
CA SER A 95 16.27 -7.84 -9.77
C SER A 95 15.22 -8.28 -8.73
N LEU A 96 13.99 -7.81 -8.88
CA LEU A 96 12.90 -8.25 -8.00
C LEU A 96 12.50 -9.68 -8.28
N ARG A 97 12.42 -10.06 -9.55
CA ARG A 97 12.11 -11.44 -9.90
C ARG A 97 13.11 -12.40 -9.28
N LYS A 98 14.37 -12.05 -9.34
CA LYS A 98 15.43 -12.89 -8.78
C LYS A 98 15.32 -12.97 -7.27
N ARG A 99 15.07 -11.84 -6.63
CA ARG A 99 15.01 -11.78 -5.17
C ARG A 99 13.88 -12.62 -4.61
N TYR A 100 12.74 -12.61 -5.29
CA TYR A 100 11.52 -13.27 -4.79
C TYR A 100 11.14 -14.52 -5.58
N TRP A 101 12.06 -15.03 -6.39
CA TRP A 101 11.84 -16.24 -7.19
C TRP A 101 10.64 -16.11 -8.11
N GLY A 102 10.34 -14.87 -8.54
CA GLY A 102 9.25 -14.59 -9.46
C GLY A 102 7.86 -14.76 -8.88
N GLN A 103 7.73 -14.83 -7.55
CA GLN A 103 6.44 -15.14 -6.97
C GLN A 103 5.71 -13.96 -6.35
N HIS A 104 6.12 -13.50 -5.18
CA HIS A 104 5.36 -12.47 -4.47
C HIS A 104 6.30 -11.41 -3.91
N LEU A 105 5.98 -10.16 -4.20
CA LEU A 105 6.74 -9.03 -3.69
C LEU A 105 6.34 -8.68 -2.26
N TRP A 106 5.05 -8.74 -1.96
CA TRP A 106 4.52 -8.25 -0.68
C TRP A 106 4.42 -9.37 0.33
N GLY A 107 4.61 -9.02 1.59
CA GLY A 107 4.35 -9.93 2.69
C GLY A 107 2.86 -10.21 2.81
N ARG A 108 2.51 -11.25 3.54
CA ARG A 108 1.11 -11.56 3.80
C ARG A 108 0.54 -10.54 4.76
N GLY A 109 -0.75 -10.30 4.62
CA GLY A 109 -1.46 -9.46 5.56
C GLY A 109 -1.24 -7.98 5.33
N TYR A 110 -1.89 -7.22 6.16
CA TYR A 110 -1.84 -5.78 6.12
C TYR A 110 -2.43 -5.27 7.43
N TRP A 111 -2.13 -4.01 7.75
CA TRP A 111 -2.75 -3.33 8.88
C TRP A 111 -3.74 -2.32 8.31
N VAL A 112 -4.93 -2.25 8.90
CA VAL A 112 -5.95 -1.32 8.45
C VAL A 112 -6.69 -0.73 9.63
N THR A 113 -7.00 0.55 9.53
CA THR A 113 -7.91 1.20 10.47
C THR A 113 -8.64 2.33 9.75
N THR A 114 -9.80 2.71 10.28
CA THR A 114 -10.52 3.86 9.73
C THR A 114 -9.74 5.13 10.02
N SER A 115 -9.94 6.14 9.20
CA SER A 115 -9.26 7.41 9.42
C SER A 115 -9.81 8.05 10.69
N GLY A 116 -8.99 8.90 11.31
CA GLY A 116 -9.41 9.66 12.48
C GLY A 116 -8.44 9.53 13.63
N ASN A 117 -8.42 8.42 14.31
CA ASN A 117 -7.65 8.30 15.55
C ASN A 117 -6.38 7.48 15.39
N VAL A 118 -5.69 7.67 14.27
CA VAL A 118 -4.48 6.91 14.00
C VAL A 118 -3.27 7.74 14.31
N THR A 119 -2.36 7.16 15.07
CA THR A 119 -1.08 7.80 15.36
C THR A 119 0.02 7.09 14.60
N ASP A 120 1.11 7.80 14.37
CA ASP A 120 2.27 7.21 13.71
C ASP A 120 2.79 6.01 14.47
N GLU A 121 2.70 6.01 15.80
CA GLU A 121 3.16 4.89 16.60
C GLU A 121 2.44 3.59 16.28
N MET A 122 1.17 3.67 15.96
CA MET A 122 0.36 2.47 15.73
C MET A 122 0.83 1.68 14.52
N TRP A 123 1.01 2.34 13.37
CA TRP A 123 1.43 1.61 12.19
C TRP A 123 2.92 1.31 12.20
N LYS A 124 3.72 2.17 12.85
CA LYS A 124 5.14 1.89 13.00
C LYS A 124 5.37 0.64 13.83
N LYS A 125 4.58 0.48 14.89
CA LYS A 125 4.68 -0.71 15.71
C LYS A 125 4.32 -1.96 14.91
N TYR A 126 3.30 -1.87 14.07
CA TYR A 126 2.95 -2.98 13.20
C TYR A 126 4.17 -3.41 12.36
N ILE A 127 4.85 -2.45 11.75
CA ILE A 127 6.00 -2.76 10.91
C ILE A 127 7.12 -3.38 11.72
N GLU A 128 7.41 -2.83 12.88
CA GLU A 128 8.46 -3.35 13.75
C GLU A 128 8.19 -4.79 14.17
N ASP A 129 6.93 -5.10 14.46
CA ASP A 129 6.55 -6.43 14.91
C ASP A 129 6.66 -7.49 13.83
N GLN A 130 6.68 -7.08 12.54
CA GLN A 130 6.78 -8.01 11.45
C GLN A 130 8.17 -8.56 11.26
N LYS A 131 9.19 -7.81 11.70
CA LYS A 131 10.56 -8.24 11.55
C LYS A 131 11.44 -7.53 12.52
N PRO A 132 12.29 -8.22 13.23
CA PRO A 132 13.24 -7.60 14.15
C PRO A 132 14.25 -6.83 13.36
N GLU A 133 14.60 -5.68 13.86
CA GLU A 133 15.71 -5.02 13.49
C GLU A 133 15.99 -4.67 12.12
N VAL A 134 15.22 -4.03 11.38
CA VAL A 134 15.61 -3.40 10.14
C VAL A 134 15.65 -1.91 10.41
N PRO A 135 16.78 -1.28 10.17
CA PRO A 135 16.84 0.16 10.35
C PRO A 135 15.82 0.84 9.49
N ASP A 136 15.11 1.77 10.07
CA ASP A 136 14.12 2.50 9.34
C ASP A 136 14.81 3.61 8.59
N ASP A 137 14.91 3.45 7.31
CA ASP A 137 15.62 4.37 6.48
C ASP A 137 14.86 5.61 6.16
N HIS A 138 13.60 5.65 6.43
CA HIS A 138 12.73 6.78 6.13
C HIS A 138 12.84 7.25 4.68
N PHE A 139 13.24 6.36 3.78
CA PHE A 139 13.29 6.72 2.39
C PHE A 139 11.88 6.78 1.84
N THR A 140 11.41 7.96 1.52
CA THR A 140 10.05 8.18 1.09
C THR A 140 10.01 8.58 -0.37
N VAL A 141 9.10 8.00 -1.12
CA VAL A 141 9.01 8.27 -2.54
C VAL A 141 7.74 9.00 -2.89
N VAL A 142 7.19 9.72 -2.04
CA VAL A 142 5.90 10.37 -2.30
C VAL A 142 6.01 11.58 -3.21
#